data_49878999eec189bf7f8e7b594c1ab782
#
_entry.id   49878999eec189bf7f8e7b594c1ab782
#
_cell.length_a   1.000
_cell.length_b   1.000
_cell.length_c   1.000
_cell.angle_alpha   90.00
_cell.angle_beta   90.00
_cell.angle_gamma   90.00
#
_symmetry.space_group_name_H-M   'P 1'
#
loop_
_entity.id
_entity.type
_entity.pdbx_description
1 polymer ?
#
loop_
_entity_poly.entity_id
_entity_poly.type
_entity_poly.pdbx_seq_one_letter_code
_entity_poly.pdbx_strand_id
1 'polypeptide(L)'
;FREVSKIIKLRYGNTNTFLIKGEKYYLLFDTDYAGTIQAFYKELKKNKIKLNDIKYLLASHYHPDHIGLVSELMKQGVQLLLVDTQYPYIHFSDYIFNRDNKVKYEPIDADKAKILSEKNSREILKCIGIDGEVLCTTSHSLDSISLILDDGNCFVGDLEPFEYLDAYEDNSKLKKDWELIMSYNPKTCLLYTSDAADE
;
A
#
# COMPACT_ATOMS: atom_id res chain seq x y z
N PHE A 1 -9.15 9.26 24.74
CA PHE A 1 -9.70 9.17 23.38
C PHE A 1 -8.50 9.12 22.43
N ARG A 2 -8.30 8.01 21.69
CA ARG A 2 -7.34 7.98 20.58
C ARG A 2 -7.94 8.81 19.44
N GLU A 3 -7.15 9.73 18.90
CA GLU A 3 -7.55 10.53 17.77
C GLU A 3 -7.64 9.61 16.54
N VAL A 4 -8.74 9.70 15.78
CA VAL A 4 -8.93 8.89 14.58
C VAL A 4 -7.98 9.42 13.49
N SER A 5 -7.22 8.53 12.86
CA SER A 5 -6.28 8.87 11.79
C SER A 5 -7.02 9.54 10.63
N LYS A 6 -6.49 10.67 10.16
CA LYS A 6 -7.02 11.28 8.94
C LYS A 6 -6.56 10.49 7.73
N ILE A 7 -7.50 9.83 7.08
CA ILE A 7 -7.28 9.01 5.88
C ILE A 7 -7.98 9.68 4.70
N ILE A 8 -7.28 9.78 3.57
CA ILE A 8 -7.83 10.31 2.32
C ILE A 8 -7.65 9.25 1.26
N LYS A 9 -8.75 8.75 0.72
CA LYS A 9 -8.75 7.85 -0.44
C LYS A 9 -8.50 8.67 -1.69
N LEU A 10 -7.49 8.28 -2.46
CA LEU A 10 -7.19 8.82 -3.78
C LEU A 10 -7.59 7.78 -4.83
N ARG A 11 -8.28 8.22 -5.88
CA ARG A 11 -8.62 7.38 -7.01
C ARG A 11 -8.34 8.13 -8.31
N TYR A 12 -7.28 7.74 -8.97
CA TYR A 12 -6.79 8.36 -10.20
C TYR A 12 -6.51 7.37 -11.34
N GLY A 13 -6.74 6.10 -11.07
CA GLY A 13 -6.68 4.96 -11.99
C GLY A 13 -7.62 3.86 -11.47
N ASN A 14 -7.16 2.63 -11.49
CA ASN A 14 -7.95 1.47 -11.09
C ASN A 14 -7.72 1.06 -9.63
N THR A 15 -6.58 1.42 -9.06
CA THR A 15 -6.20 1.07 -7.68
C THR A 15 -6.69 2.12 -6.68
N ASN A 16 -7.29 1.67 -5.59
CA ASN A 16 -7.56 2.52 -4.45
C ASN A 16 -6.25 2.78 -3.70
N THR A 17 -5.82 4.03 -3.65
CA THR A 17 -4.65 4.45 -2.90
C THR A 17 -5.04 5.36 -1.75
N PHE A 18 -4.22 5.40 -0.70
CA PHE A 18 -4.61 6.10 0.51
C PHE A 18 -3.49 7.00 1.01
N LEU A 19 -3.84 8.20 1.42
CA LEU A 19 -2.97 9.08 2.21
C LEU A 19 -3.36 8.96 3.67
N ILE A 20 -2.41 8.57 4.50
CA ILE A 20 -2.57 8.44 5.95
C ILE A 20 -1.77 9.56 6.59
N LYS A 21 -2.46 10.42 7.34
CA LYS A 21 -1.82 11.56 8.01
C LYS A 21 -1.03 11.09 9.21
N GLY A 22 0.28 11.31 9.16
CA GLY A 22 1.15 11.24 10.32
C GLY A 22 1.18 12.58 11.07
N GLU A 23 2.15 12.76 11.95
CA GLU A 23 2.29 14.00 12.73
C GLU A 23 2.47 15.23 11.82
N LYS A 24 3.39 15.18 10.89
CA LYS A 24 3.76 16.30 10.02
C LYS A 24 3.43 16.06 8.55
N TYR A 25 3.65 14.84 8.06
CA TYR A 25 3.56 14.46 6.66
C TYR A 25 2.56 13.33 6.46
N TYR A 26 2.27 13.02 5.20
CA TYR A 26 1.48 11.86 4.81
C TYR A 26 2.37 10.67 4.46
N LEU A 27 1.90 9.48 4.80
CA LEU A 27 2.29 8.21 4.20
C LEU A 27 1.31 7.92 3.05
N LEU A 28 1.83 7.68 1.86
CA LEU A 28 1.06 7.15 0.74
C LEU A 28 1.08 5.62 0.81
N PHE A 29 -0.09 4.99 0.85
CA PHE A 29 -0.25 3.54 0.81
C PHE A 29 -0.74 3.14 -0.58
N ASP A 30 0.09 2.40 -1.30
CA ASP A 30 -0.04 2.04 -2.71
C ASP A 30 -0.02 3.22 -3.69
N THR A 31 0.26 2.91 -4.94
CA THR A 31 0.11 3.79 -6.09
C THR A 31 -0.80 3.11 -7.12
N ASP A 32 -0.86 3.64 -8.32
CA ASP A 32 -1.51 3.01 -9.46
C ASP A 32 -0.45 2.58 -10.50
N TYR A 33 -0.87 2.13 -11.66
CA TYR A 33 -0.03 1.70 -12.77
C TYR A 33 0.89 2.83 -13.27
N ALA A 34 2.02 2.46 -13.88
CA ALA A 34 2.93 3.43 -14.48
C ALA A 34 2.23 4.31 -15.53
N GLY A 35 2.66 5.58 -15.63
CA GLY A 35 2.06 6.54 -16.55
C GLY A 35 0.87 7.33 -15.98
N THR A 36 0.39 7.02 -14.78
CA THR A 36 -0.74 7.70 -14.14
C THR A 36 -0.34 8.94 -13.33
N ILE A 37 0.92 9.37 -13.35
CA ILE A 37 1.44 10.47 -12.50
C ILE A 37 0.66 11.78 -12.66
N GLN A 38 0.23 12.14 -13.89
CA GLN A 38 -0.54 13.36 -14.12
C GLN A 38 -1.94 13.29 -13.51
N ALA A 39 -2.55 12.11 -13.52
CA ALA A 39 -3.83 11.86 -12.86
C ALA A 39 -3.67 11.92 -11.33
N PHE A 40 -2.58 11.36 -10.79
CA PHE A 40 -2.21 11.48 -9.39
C PHE A 40 -2.10 12.95 -8.95
N TYR A 41 -1.38 13.79 -9.69
CA TYR A 41 -1.27 15.21 -9.36
C TYR A 41 -2.62 15.95 -9.39
N LYS A 42 -3.48 15.61 -10.34
CA LYS A 42 -4.84 16.18 -10.40
C LYS A 42 -5.65 15.79 -9.16
N GLU A 43 -5.53 14.55 -8.71
CA GLU A 43 -6.24 14.07 -7.53
C GLU A 43 -5.68 14.71 -6.24
N LEU A 44 -4.36 14.89 -6.12
CA LEU A 44 -3.76 15.66 -5.02
C LEU A 44 -4.32 17.10 -4.97
N LYS A 45 -4.34 17.77 -6.13
CA LYS A 45 -4.87 19.15 -6.23
C LYS A 45 -6.32 19.24 -5.81
N LYS A 46 -7.16 18.31 -6.22
CA LYS A 46 -8.58 18.21 -5.83
C LYS A 46 -8.73 18.09 -4.31
N ASN A 47 -7.86 17.35 -3.66
CA ASN A 47 -7.82 17.17 -2.22
C ASN A 47 -7.04 18.28 -1.48
N LYS A 48 -6.54 19.32 -2.19
CA LYS A 48 -5.74 20.43 -1.63
C LYS A 48 -4.47 19.97 -0.93
N ILE A 49 -3.83 18.91 -1.44
CA ILE A 49 -2.60 18.33 -0.93
C ILE A 49 -1.46 18.63 -1.92
N LYS A 50 -0.32 19.02 -1.40
CA LYS A 50 0.90 19.22 -2.19
C LYS A 50 1.74 17.94 -2.17
N LEU A 51 2.48 17.66 -3.24
CA LEU A 51 3.40 16.53 -3.27
C LEU A 51 4.40 16.57 -2.10
N ASN A 52 4.89 17.76 -1.74
CA ASN A 52 5.81 17.95 -0.62
C ASN A 52 5.23 17.60 0.76
N ASP A 53 3.91 17.45 0.87
CA ASP A 53 3.27 16.97 2.09
C ASP A 53 3.35 15.44 2.24
N ILE A 54 3.70 14.73 1.14
CA ILE A 54 3.88 13.27 1.11
C ILE A 54 5.37 12.97 1.25
N LYS A 55 5.78 12.34 2.33
CA LYS A 55 7.18 12.03 2.59
C LYS A 55 7.50 10.55 2.58
N TYR A 56 6.49 9.70 2.74
CA TYR A 56 6.66 8.26 2.86
C TYR A 56 5.70 7.54 1.92
N LEU A 57 6.13 6.39 1.43
CA LEU A 57 5.35 5.49 0.60
C LEU A 57 5.55 4.05 1.10
N LEU A 58 4.48 3.31 1.23
CA LEU A 58 4.46 1.90 1.56
C LEU A 58 3.57 1.18 0.56
N ALA A 59 4.09 0.15 -0.11
CA ALA A 59 3.30 -0.67 -1.01
C ALA A 59 2.77 -1.91 -0.29
N SER A 60 1.51 -2.27 -0.55
CA SER A 60 0.93 -3.50 -0.04
C SER A 60 1.63 -4.73 -0.62
N HIS A 61 2.00 -4.67 -1.89
CA HIS A 61 2.78 -5.68 -2.63
C HIS A 61 3.30 -5.08 -3.94
N TYR A 62 4.14 -5.83 -4.67
CA TYR A 62 4.88 -5.30 -5.82
C TYR A 62 4.28 -5.70 -7.18
N HIS A 63 2.94 -5.84 -7.28
CA HIS A 63 2.24 -5.93 -8.55
C HIS A 63 2.19 -4.56 -9.26
N PRO A 64 2.10 -4.53 -10.61
CA PRO A 64 2.33 -3.31 -11.38
C PRO A 64 1.34 -2.18 -11.08
N ASP A 65 0.12 -2.50 -10.73
CA ASP A 65 -0.94 -1.54 -10.39
C ASP A 65 -0.88 -1.00 -8.95
N HIS A 66 0.11 -1.45 -8.16
CA HIS A 66 0.37 -0.96 -6.80
C HIS A 66 1.68 -0.19 -6.68
N ILE A 67 2.60 -0.34 -7.64
CA ILE A 67 3.94 0.25 -7.54
C ILE A 67 4.36 1.12 -8.74
N GLY A 68 3.48 1.34 -9.70
CA GLY A 68 3.82 1.98 -10.97
C GLY A 68 4.38 3.39 -10.85
N LEU A 69 4.09 4.12 -9.77
CA LEU A 69 4.62 5.46 -9.52
C LEU A 69 5.75 5.50 -8.48
N VAL A 70 6.12 4.38 -7.86
CA VAL A 70 7.08 4.35 -6.74
C VAL A 70 8.42 4.98 -7.13
N SER A 71 9.05 4.52 -8.21
CA SER A 71 10.36 5.05 -8.65
C SER A 71 10.31 6.54 -8.96
N GLU A 72 9.24 7.00 -9.63
CA GLU A 72 9.06 8.40 -10.00
C GLU A 72 8.86 9.29 -8.77
N LEU A 73 8.10 8.84 -7.78
CA LEU A 73 7.89 9.56 -6.52
C LEU A 73 9.15 9.58 -5.65
N MET A 74 9.93 8.50 -5.63
CA MET A 74 11.23 8.47 -4.93
C MET A 74 12.19 9.53 -5.49
N LYS A 75 12.24 9.73 -6.81
CA LYS A 75 13.04 10.80 -7.44
C LYS A 75 12.58 12.19 -7.04
N GLN A 76 11.36 12.35 -6.62
CA GLN A 76 10.78 13.60 -6.14
C GLN A 76 10.87 13.76 -4.62
N GLY A 77 11.61 12.89 -3.94
CA GLY A 77 11.94 12.99 -2.52
C GLY A 77 10.97 12.27 -1.58
N VAL A 78 10.10 11.39 -2.11
CA VAL A 78 9.29 10.49 -1.28
C VAL A 78 10.15 9.30 -0.86
N GLN A 79 10.20 8.99 0.43
CA GLN A 79 10.95 7.86 0.97
C GLN A 79 10.13 6.58 0.89
N LEU A 80 10.61 5.61 0.12
CA LEU A 80 10.03 4.26 0.14
C LEU A 80 10.34 3.58 1.48
N LEU A 81 9.30 3.10 2.15
CA LEU A 81 9.39 2.14 3.25
C LEU A 81 9.23 0.76 2.65
N LEU A 82 10.27 -0.07 2.70
CA LEU A 82 10.31 -1.39 2.10
C LEU A 82 10.38 -2.44 3.21
N VAL A 83 9.38 -3.31 3.28
CA VAL A 83 9.40 -4.42 4.24
C VAL A 83 10.42 -5.46 3.77
N ASP A 84 11.22 -5.99 4.68
CA ASP A 84 12.30 -6.93 4.37
C ASP A 84 11.82 -8.16 3.56
N THR A 85 10.62 -8.65 3.84
CA THR A 85 9.97 -9.74 3.09
C THR A 85 9.60 -9.36 1.65
N GLN A 86 9.46 -8.07 1.36
CA GLN A 86 9.17 -7.55 0.02
C GLN A 86 10.42 -7.35 -0.83
N TYR A 87 11.59 -7.28 -0.21
CA TYR A 87 12.85 -6.98 -0.91
C TYR A 87 13.12 -7.89 -2.13
N PRO A 88 12.90 -9.22 -2.07
CA PRO A 88 13.11 -10.10 -3.23
C PRO A 88 12.16 -9.83 -4.41
N TYR A 89 11.07 -9.12 -4.18
CA TYR A 89 9.99 -8.89 -5.15
C TYR A 89 9.99 -7.49 -5.75
N ILE A 90 10.86 -6.59 -5.31
CA ILE A 90 10.86 -5.18 -5.69
C ILE A 90 10.97 -4.96 -7.22
N HIS A 91 11.55 -5.91 -7.94
CA HIS A 91 11.71 -5.90 -9.39
C HIS A 91 10.77 -6.86 -10.13
N PHE A 92 9.80 -7.45 -9.42
CA PHE A 92 8.89 -8.45 -9.99
C PHE A 92 8.12 -7.90 -11.19
N SER A 93 7.71 -6.65 -11.16
CA SER A 93 6.91 -6.02 -12.22
C SER A 93 7.72 -5.35 -13.33
N ASP A 94 9.05 -5.27 -13.23
CA ASP A 94 9.89 -4.56 -14.20
C ASP A 94 9.70 -5.08 -15.63
N TYR A 95 9.61 -6.40 -15.81
CA TYR A 95 9.43 -7.00 -17.13
C TYR A 95 8.06 -6.67 -17.76
N ILE A 96 7.01 -6.49 -16.92
CA ILE A 96 5.67 -6.12 -17.36
C ILE A 96 5.71 -4.73 -17.96
N PHE A 97 6.28 -3.76 -17.20
CA PHE A 97 6.42 -2.39 -17.66
C PHE A 97 7.33 -2.25 -18.89
N ASN A 98 8.42 -3.03 -18.96
CA ASN A 98 9.33 -3.02 -20.10
C ASN A 98 8.68 -3.53 -21.39
N ARG A 99 7.65 -4.36 -21.29
CA ARG A 99 6.85 -4.83 -22.44
C ARG A 99 5.73 -3.87 -22.85
N ASP A 100 5.33 -2.98 -21.95
CA ASP A 100 4.30 -1.98 -22.21
C ASP A 100 4.92 -0.73 -22.84
N ASN A 101 4.93 -0.68 -24.17
CA ASN A 101 5.47 0.43 -24.95
C ASN A 101 4.70 1.76 -24.77
N LYS A 102 3.57 1.76 -24.05
CA LYS A 102 2.74 2.95 -23.82
C LYS A 102 3.13 3.73 -22.59
N VAL A 103 3.89 3.12 -21.69
CA VAL A 103 4.30 3.74 -20.42
C VAL A 103 5.80 3.87 -20.34
N LYS A 104 6.25 4.97 -19.73
CA LYS A 104 7.65 5.14 -19.33
C LYS A 104 7.76 4.67 -17.89
N TYR A 105 8.59 3.67 -17.66
CA TYR A 105 8.87 3.13 -16.34
C TYR A 105 10.38 3.05 -16.11
N GLU A 106 10.80 3.30 -14.90
CA GLU A 106 12.16 3.06 -14.44
C GLU A 106 12.12 2.17 -13.20
N PRO A 107 13.02 1.17 -13.08
CA PRO A 107 13.09 0.29 -11.92
C PRO A 107 13.25 1.05 -10.60
N ILE A 108 12.73 0.49 -9.54
CA ILE A 108 12.84 1.03 -8.19
C ILE A 108 14.29 0.85 -7.71
N ASP A 109 14.87 1.91 -7.16
CA ASP A 109 16.21 1.87 -6.56
C ASP A 109 16.11 1.40 -5.10
N ALA A 110 16.30 0.10 -4.88
CA ALA A 110 16.19 -0.53 -3.56
C ALA A 110 17.18 0.05 -2.54
N ASP A 111 18.35 0.51 -2.98
CA ASP A 111 19.40 1.06 -2.11
C ASP A 111 18.96 2.39 -1.45
N LYS A 112 17.98 3.05 -2.04
CA LYS A 112 17.39 4.28 -1.49
C LYS A 112 16.17 4.04 -0.61
N ALA A 113 15.72 2.81 -0.49
CA ALA A 113 14.59 2.48 0.38
C ALA A 113 15.02 2.43 1.85
N LYS A 114 14.10 2.77 2.74
CA LYS A 114 14.25 2.51 4.17
C LYS A 114 13.66 1.13 4.47
N ILE A 115 14.51 0.19 4.81
CA ILE A 115 14.10 -1.17 5.14
C ILE A 115 13.50 -1.21 6.54
N LEU A 116 12.38 -1.89 6.67
CA LEU A 116 11.74 -2.24 7.94
C LEU A 116 11.34 -3.72 7.93
N SER A 117 11.10 -4.27 9.11
CA SER A 117 10.56 -5.62 9.30
C SER A 117 9.19 -5.53 9.99
N GLU A 118 8.42 -6.60 9.91
CA GLU A 118 7.19 -6.72 10.69
C GLU A 118 7.43 -6.38 12.17
N LYS A 119 8.53 -6.89 12.75
CA LYS A 119 8.88 -6.71 14.17
C LYS A 119 9.15 -5.26 14.59
N ASN A 120 9.78 -4.46 13.72
CA ASN A 120 10.12 -3.06 14.03
C ASN A 120 9.22 -2.04 13.34
N SER A 121 8.23 -2.49 12.58
CA SER A 121 7.35 -1.62 11.80
C SER A 121 6.61 -0.62 12.68
N ARG A 122 6.13 -1.04 13.84
CA ARG A 122 5.45 -0.17 14.82
C ARG A 122 6.33 0.99 15.28
N GLU A 123 7.59 0.72 15.59
CA GLU A 123 8.54 1.75 16.01
C GLU A 123 8.81 2.75 14.90
N ILE A 124 9.03 2.26 13.67
CA ILE A 124 9.30 3.10 12.51
C ILE A 124 8.08 3.96 12.14
N LEU A 125 6.88 3.38 12.14
CA LEU A 125 5.64 4.12 11.88
C LEU A 125 5.39 5.18 12.95
N LYS A 126 5.66 4.88 14.21
CA LYS A 126 5.56 5.84 15.31
C LYS A 126 6.49 7.04 15.12
N CYS A 127 7.71 6.83 14.61
CA CYS A 127 8.64 7.93 14.32
C CYS A 127 8.11 8.92 13.27
N ILE A 128 7.16 8.50 12.42
CA ILE A 128 6.51 9.37 11.44
C ILE A 128 5.10 9.81 11.87
N GLY A 129 4.73 9.50 13.10
CA GLY A 129 3.46 9.91 13.70
C GLY A 129 2.27 9.04 13.30
N ILE A 130 2.50 7.77 12.99
CA ILE A 130 1.46 6.79 12.68
C ILE A 130 1.49 5.69 13.75
N ASP A 131 0.41 5.56 14.50
CA ASP A 131 0.22 4.50 15.48
C ASP A 131 -0.37 3.27 14.79
N GLY A 132 0.47 2.27 14.54
CA GLY A 132 0.09 1.06 13.83
C GLY A 132 1.27 0.15 13.59
N GLU A 133 1.05 -0.93 12.87
CA GLU A 133 2.10 -1.87 12.47
C GLU A 133 1.78 -2.59 11.16
N VAL A 134 2.80 -3.15 10.55
CA VAL A 134 2.71 -3.96 9.33
C VAL A 134 2.62 -5.43 9.72
N LEU A 135 1.74 -6.17 9.03
CA LEU A 135 1.58 -7.62 9.14
C LEU A 135 1.87 -8.26 7.78
N CYS A 136 2.57 -9.39 7.77
CA CYS A 136 2.74 -10.19 6.56
C CYS A 136 1.47 -11.02 6.32
N THR A 137 0.73 -10.71 5.26
CA THR A 137 -0.54 -11.35 4.86
C THR A 137 -0.41 -11.86 3.43
N THR A 138 0.18 -13.03 3.29
CA THR A 138 0.78 -13.53 2.04
C THR A 138 -0.12 -14.45 1.20
N SER A 139 -1.43 -14.46 1.45
CA SER A 139 -2.33 -15.32 0.67
C SER A 139 -2.53 -14.85 -0.77
N HIS A 140 -2.52 -13.53 -1.03
CA HIS A 140 -2.59 -12.98 -2.37
C HIS A 140 -1.26 -13.13 -3.13
N SER A 141 -0.15 -12.67 -2.52
CA SER A 141 1.21 -12.84 -3.03
C SER A 141 2.22 -12.92 -1.89
N LEU A 142 3.39 -13.52 -2.14
CA LEU A 142 4.39 -13.78 -1.09
C LEU A 142 4.98 -12.52 -0.44
N ASP A 143 4.88 -11.39 -1.11
CA ASP A 143 5.31 -10.06 -0.68
C ASP A 143 4.18 -9.21 -0.11
N SER A 144 2.95 -9.76 -0.03
CA SER A 144 1.79 -9.00 0.45
C SER A 144 1.88 -8.71 1.94
N ILE A 145 1.56 -7.46 2.27
CA ILE A 145 1.47 -6.97 3.64
C ILE A 145 0.14 -6.25 3.88
N SER A 146 -0.28 -6.22 5.12
CA SER A 146 -1.38 -5.36 5.59
C SER A 146 -0.84 -4.33 6.59
N LEU A 147 -1.41 -3.14 6.57
CA LEU A 147 -1.12 -2.09 7.55
C LEU A 147 -2.30 -1.95 8.50
N ILE A 148 -2.08 -2.18 9.77
CA ILE A 148 -3.09 -2.07 10.84
C ILE A 148 -2.81 -0.82 11.66
N LEU A 149 -3.82 0.06 11.78
CA LEU A 149 -3.73 1.23 12.64
C LEU A 149 -4.40 0.98 13.99
N ASP A 150 -3.86 1.59 15.03
CA ASP A 150 -4.38 1.42 16.40
C ASP A 150 -5.79 2.00 16.61
N ASP A 151 -6.26 2.85 15.68
CA ASP A 151 -7.62 3.37 15.69
C ASP A 151 -8.66 2.40 15.10
N GLY A 152 -8.19 1.27 14.56
CA GLY A 152 -9.01 0.20 14.01
C GLY A 152 -9.14 0.23 12.49
N ASN A 153 -8.47 1.14 11.78
CA ASN A 153 -8.39 1.10 10.33
C ASN A 153 -7.34 0.07 9.88
N CYS A 154 -7.67 -0.70 8.83
CA CYS A 154 -6.82 -1.73 8.26
C CYS A 154 -6.75 -1.59 6.75
N PHE A 155 -5.56 -1.62 6.19
CA PHE A 155 -5.28 -1.56 4.75
C PHE A 155 -4.71 -2.91 4.34
N VAL A 156 -5.40 -3.63 3.48
CA VAL A 156 -5.08 -5.05 3.19
C VAL A 156 -4.66 -5.31 1.74
N GLY A 157 -4.51 -4.25 0.93
CA GLY A 157 -4.18 -4.40 -0.49
C GLY A 157 -5.20 -5.30 -1.21
N ASP A 158 -4.68 -6.24 -1.99
CA ASP A 158 -5.46 -7.20 -2.78
C ASP A 158 -5.82 -8.48 -2.02
N LEU A 159 -5.75 -8.46 -0.69
CA LEU A 159 -6.25 -9.58 0.10
C LEU A 159 -7.71 -9.83 -0.25
N GLU A 160 -8.06 -11.07 -0.61
CA GLU A 160 -9.44 -11.41 -0.92
C GLU A 160 -10.36 -11.12 0.27
N PRO A 161 -11.59 -10.63 0.02
CA PRO A 161 -12.55 -10.30 1.08
C PRO A 161 -12.82 -11.45 2.04
N PHE A 162 -13.06 -11.11 3.31
CA PHE A 162 -13.40 -12.09 4.35
C PHE A 162 -14.58 -13.01 3.97
N GLU A 163 -15.54 -12.48 3.25
CA GLU A 163 -16.73 -13.18 2.77
C GLU A 163 -16.39 -14.32 1.80
N TYR A 164 -15.19 -14.31 1.20
CA TYR A 164 -14.74 -15.36 0.28
C TYR A 164 -14.09 -16.56 0.98
N LEU A 165 -13.96 -16.52 2.31
CA LEU A 165 -13.41 -17.65 3.07
C LEU A 165 -14.17 -18.96 2.84
N ASP A 166 -15.46 -18.90 2.62
CA ASP A 166 -16.30 -20.06 2.37
C ASP A 166 -16.47 -20.39 0.88
N ALA A 167 -15.87 -19.57 -0.02
CA ALA A 167 -16.03 -19.74 -1.47
C ALA A 167 -15.10 -20.79 -2.09
N TYR A 168 -14.02 -21.16 -1.40
CA TYR A 168 -12.98 -22.05 -1.91
C TYR A 168 -12.73 -23.21 -0.96
N GLU A 169 -12.48 -24.41 -1.51
CA GLU A 169 -12.20 -25.63 -0.73
C GLU A 169 -10.84 -25.57 -0.01
N ASP A 170 -9.83 -24.89 -0.60
CA ASP A 170 -8.48 -24.72 -0.02
C ASP A 170 -8.12 -23.25 0.12
N ASN A 171 -8.57 -22.64 1.21
CA ASN A 171 -8.32 -21.25 1.56
C ASN A 171 -7.51 -21.09 2.86
N SER A 172 -6.75 -22.09 3.24
CA SER A 172 -6.06 -22.14 4.54
C SER A 172 -5.14 -20.94 4.78
N LYS A 173 -4.49 -20.41 3.73
CA LYS A 173 -3.66 -19.21 3.82
C LYS A 173 -4.51 -17.96 4.04
N LEU A 174 -5.56 -17.76 3.25
CA LEU A 174 -6.49 -16.64 3.39
C LEU A 174 -7.12 -16.61 4.78
N LYS A 175 -7.52 -17.77 5.27
CA LYS A 175 -8.08 -17.92 6.63
C LYS A 175 -7.09 -17.47 7.70
N LYS A 176 -5.81 -17.88 7.61
CA LYS A 176 -4.75 -17.48 8.55
C LYS A 176 -4.51 -15.97 8.51
N ASP A 177 -4.49 -15.38 7.33
CA ASP A 177 -4.30 -13.93 7.17
C ASP A 177 -5.45 -13.16 7.82
N TRP A 178 -6.71 -13.58 7.61
CA TRP A 178 -7.86 -12.97 8.25
C TRP A 178 -7.92 -13.23 9.76
N GLU A 179 -7.55 -14.41 10.24
CA GLU A 179 -7.44 -14.70 11.68
C GLU A 179 -6.42 -13.75 12.34
N LEU A 180 -5.29 -13.53 11.69
CA LEU A 180 -4.27 -12.58 12.14
C LEU A 180 -4.81 -11.16 12.20
N ILE A 181 -5.41 -10.66 11.11
CA ILE A 181 -6.00 -9.32 11.04
C ILE A 181 -7.07 -9.15 12.10
N MET A 182 -8.00 -10.11 12.23
CA MET A 182 -9.10 -10.03 13.18
C MET A 182 -8.65 -10.08 14.64
N SER A 183 -7.47 -10.63 14.93
CA SER A 183 -6.89 -10.60 16.29
C SER A 183 -6.60 -9.18 16.79
N TYR A 184 -6.47 -8.21 15.87
CA TYR A 184 -6.31 -6.78 16.16
C TYR A 184 -7.64 -6.02 16.35
N ASN A 185 -8.79 -6.70 16.22
CA ASN A 185 -10.13 -6.12 16.31
C ASN A 185 -10.34 -4.89 15.39
N PRO A 186 -10.07 -5.00 14.08
CA PRO A 186 -10.23 -3.87 13.17
C PRO A 186 -11.70 -3.43 13.12
N LYS A 187 -11.94 -2.14 12.99
CA LYS A 187 -13.26 -1.54 12.81
C LYS A 187 -13.63 -1.43 11.33
N THR A 188 -12.63 -1.21 10.49
CA THR A 188 -12.81 -1.00 9.06
C THR A 188 -11.62 -1.58 8.32
N CYS A 189 -11.87 -2.52 7.40
CA CYS A 189 -10.87 -3.03 6.48
C CYS A 189 -11.06 -2.35 5.12
N LEU A 190 -10.01 -1.66 4.66
CA LEU A 190 -9.99 -0.98 3.38
C LEU A 190 -9.37 -1.91 2.35
N LEU A 191 -10.26 -2.54 1.58
CA LEU A 191 -9.92 -3.46 0.51
C LEU A 191 -9.59 -2.70 -0.77
N TYR A 192 -8.70 -3.27 -1.58
CA TYR A 192 -8.71 -3.01 -2.99
C TYR A 192 -9.94 -3.71 -3.58
N THR A 193 -10.94 -2.94 -3.95
CA THR A 193 -12.00 -3.45 -4.81
C THR A 193 -11.76 -2.90 -6.20
N SER A 194 -11.35 -3.76 -7.13
CA SER A 194 -11.49 -3.41 -8.54
C SER A 194 -12.99 -3.27 -8.81
N ASP A 195 -13.42 -2.17 -9.47
CA ASP A 195 -14.81 -2.01 -9.90
C ASP A 195 -15.20 -2.98 -11.03
N ALA A 196 -14.42 -4.02 -11.26
CA ALA A 196 -14.71 -5.07 -12.23
C ALA A 196 -15.80 -6.08 -11.78
N ALA A 197 -16.37 -5.88 -10.59
CA ALA A 197 -17.43 -6.75 -10.06
C ALA A 197 -18.85 -6.16 -10.24
N ASP A 198 -18.99 -4.97 -10.83
CA ASP A 198 -20.29 -4.29 -11.04
C ASP A 198 -20.66 -4.12 -12.52
N GLU A 199 -20.28 -5.07 -13.41
CA GLU A 199 -20.87 -5.23 -14.74
C GLU A 199 -21.53 -6.58 -14.92
#